data_3e95047e9034c653fb36e85f01beb15f
#
_entry.id   3e95047e9034c653fb36e85f01beb15f
#
_cell.length_a   1.000
_cell.length_b   1.000
_cell.length_c   1.000
_cell.angle_alpha   90.00
_cell.angle_beta   90.00
_cell.angle_gamma   90.00
#
_symmetry.space_group_name_H-M   'P 1'
#
loop_
_entity.id
_entity.type
_entity.pdbx_description
1 polymer ?
#
loop_
_entity_poly.entity_id
_entity_poly.type
_entity_poly.pdbx_seq_one_letter_code
_entity_poly.pdbx_strand_id
1 'polypeptide(L)'
;NPAVADADHTESIVRSHERCQALGVSRIDHPDHSPIARPDLQIALERNRRLHDHAAPVMSLLRDQIARSESMVLLTDAVGTIIHSVGDDDFLGRASKVALRTGANWSEGAKGTNAIGTALVNEIPTLVHADEHFLHANQFLTCSAAPILDPRGNILGVLDVSGDFRSYHKHTLALVRMSARMIENRWLTEDFGHAMRLHFHSRPEFIGTLMEGILAVAEDGRIVGANRGALEHLGMSGATLRMHTLETLFGATLAEFADHSRARVASPLALCTANGRQFAGFARCNWLVWSPAAGPEDAALRPPAGAPAGGEGSASSHGVAHP
;
A
#
# COMPACT_ATOMS: atom_id res chain seq x y z
N ASN A 1 -0.08 -11.74 22.69
CA ASN A 1 -0.88 -12.05 23.89
C ASN A 1 -2.27 -11.44 23.66
N PRO A 2 -3.39 -12.21 23.63
CA PRO A 2 -4.73 -11.67 23.33
C PRO A 2 -5.13 -10.53 24.32
N ALA A 3 -4.79 -10.64 25.60
CA ALA A 3 -5.12 -9.59 26.58
C ALA A 3 -4.44 -8.23 26.31
N VAL A 4 -3.26 -8.20 25.68
CA VAL A 4 -2.57 -6.96 25.28
C VAL A 4 -3.26 -6.37 24.05
N ALA A 5 -3.64 -7.22 23.09
CA ALA A 5 -4.35 -6.76 21.88
C ALA A 5 -5.73 -6.15 22.21
N ASP A 6 -6.44 -6.71 23.20
CA ASP A 6 -7.72 -6.17 23.66
C ASP A 6 -7.54 -4.83 24.41
N ALA A 7 -6.46 -4.67 25.18
CA ALA A 7 -6.16 -3.41 25.87
C ALA A 7 -5.81 -2.30 24.87
N ASP A 8 -4.97 -2.60 23.87
CA ASP A 8 -4.59 -1.65 22.80
C ASP A 8 -5.81 -1.24 21.97
N HIS A 9 -6.73 -2.18 21.69
CA HIS A 9 -7.99 -1.90 21.01
C HIS A 9 -8.86 -0.94 21.80
N THR A 10 -9.11 -1.25 23.08
CA THR A 10 -9.93 -0.42 23.97
C THR A 10 -9.36 1.00 24.09
N GLU A 11 -8.04 1.13 24.26
CA GLU A 11 -7.38 2.43 24.31
C GLU A 11 -7.55 3.23 23.01
N SER A 12 -7.45 2.57 21.85
CA SER A 12 -7.66 3.18 20.53
C SER A 12 -9.09 3.76 20.41
N ILE A 13 -10.12 3.03 20.85
CA ILE A 13 -11.51 3.49 20.83
C ILE A 13 -11.71 4.67 21.79
N VAL A 14 -11.19 4.60 23.01
CA VAL A 14 -11.27 5.70 23.97
C VAL A 14 -10.66 6.97 23.43
N ARG A 15 -9.45 6.91 22.88
CA ARG A 15 -8.77 8.06 22.26
C ARG A 15 -9.55 8.63 21.07
N SER A 16 -10.18 7.77 20.27
CA SER A 16 -11.04 8.21 19.18
C SER A 16 -12.29 8.93 19.70
N HIS A 17 -12.92 8.43 20.78
CA HIS A 17 -14.05 9.10 21.41
C HIS A 17 -13.67 10.49 21.94
N GLU A 18 -12.49 10.63 22.57
CA GLU A 18 -11.97 11.90 23.06
C GLU A 18 -11.76 12.89 21.90
N ARG A 19 -11.17 12.44 20.77
CA ARG A 19 -11.01 13.29 19.58
C ARG A 19 -12.36 13.75 19.02
N CYS A 20 -13.34 12.85 18.94
CA CYS A 20 -14.67 13.19 18.45
C CYS A 20 -15.36 14.23 19.34
N GLN A 21 -15.24 14.12 20.66
CA GLN A 21 -15.74 15.12 21.60
C GLN A 21 -15.04 16.47 21.42
N ALA A 22 -13.71 16.46 21.25
CA ALA A 22 -12.94 17.70 21.01
C ALA A 22 -13.31 18.37 19.67
N LEU A 23 -13.72 17.58 18.67
CA LEU A 23 -14.23 18.07 17.38
C LEU A 23 -15.69 18.58 17.47
N GLY A 24 -16.35 18.48 18.64
CA GLY A 24 -17.71 18.94 18.85
C GLY A 24 -18.80 17.99 18.32
N VAL A 25 -18.46 16.75 18.00
CA VAL A 25 -19.43 15.73 17.56
C VAL A 25 -20.25 15.28 18.77
N SER A 26 -21.58 15.26 18.66
CA SER A 26 -22.47 14.74 19.69
C SER A 26 -22.95 13.32 19.37
N ARG A 27 -23.07 12.44 20.38
CA ARG A 27 -23.51 11.05 20.21
C ARG A 27 -24.91 10.89 19.59
N ILE A 28 -25.76 11.90 19.78
CA ILE A 28 -27.14 11.94 19.27
C ILE A 28 -27.27 12.71 17.96
N ASP A 29 -26.16 13.26 17.43
CA ASP A 29 -26.21 13.99 16.16
C ASP A 29 -26.72 13.08 15.05
N HIS A 30 -27.53 13.67 14.19
CA HIS A 30 -27.85 13.10 12.90
C HIS A 30 -26.74 13.49 11.93
N PRO A 31 -25.85 12.55 11.57
CA PRO A 31 -24.75 12.88 10.68
C PRO A 31 -25.30 13.40 9.34
N ASP A 32 -24.63 14.38 8.76
CA ASP A 32 -24.96 14.81 7.40
C ASP A 32 -24.81 13.62 6.44
N HIS A 33 -25.94 13.25 5.84
CA HIS A 33 -26.02 12.16 4.88
C HIS A 33 -25.81 12.63 3.45
N SER A 34 -25.59 13.93 3.23
CA SER A 34 -25.38 14.49 1.90
C SER A 34 -24.04 14.01 1.35
N PRO A 35 -24.03 13.41 0.17
CA PRO A 35 -22.75 13.18 -0.53
C PRO A 35 -22.14 14.53 -0.90
N ILE A 36 -20.83 14.58 -1.06
CA ILE A 36 -20.17 15.76 -1.64
C ILE A 36 -20.80 16.10 -2.99
N ALA A 37 -20.72 17.38 -3.41
CA ALA A 37 -21.31 17.83 -4.66
C ALA A 37 -20.79 17.00 -5.86
N ARG A 38 -21.63 16.79 -6.86
CA ARG A 38 -21.26 15.99 -8.04
C ARG A 38 -19.93 16.38 -8.69
N PRO A 39 -19.62 17.68 -8.89
CA PRO A 39 -18.32 18.08 -9.43
C PRO A 39 -17.16 17.66 -8.55
N ASP A 40 -17.28 17.80 -7.23
CA ASP A 40 -16.23 17.44 -6.27
C ASP A 40 -16.03 15.92 -6.23
N LEU A 41 -17.13 15.15 -6.34
CA LEU A 41 -17.06 13.69 -6.45
C LEU A 41 -16.31 13.28 -7.72
N GLN A 42 -16.56 13.90 -8.86
CA GLN A 42 -15.84 13.60 -10.10
C GLN A 42 -14.34 13.90 -9.96
N ILE A 43 -13.98 15.01 -9.31
CA ILE A 43 -12.59 15.35 -9.03
C ILE A 43 -11.95 14.31 -8.09
N ALA A 44 -12.67 13.90 -7.04
CA ALA A 44 -12.18 12.88 -6.10
C ALA A 44 -11.96 11.52 -6.81
N LEU A 45 -12.89 11.09 -7.66
CA LEU A 45 -12.79 9.85 -8.43
C LEU A 45 -11.61 9.89 -9.41
N GLU A 46 -11.41 10.99 -10.12
CA GLU A 46 -10.31 11.12 -11.08
C GLU A 46 -8.94 11.14 -10.37
N ARG A 47 -8.82 11.88 -9.27
CA ARG A 47 -7.59 11.90 -8.45
C ARG A 47 -7.23 10.52 -7.89
N ASN A 48 -8.22 9.73 -7.54
CA ASN A 48 -8.04 8.41 -6.93
C ASN A 48 -8.23 7.26 -7.93
N ARG A 49 -8.27 7.55 -9.23
CA ARG A 49 -8.48 6.54 -10.28
C ARG A 49 -7.49 5.39 -10.19
N ARG A 50 -6.22 5.70 -10.01
CA ARG A 50 -5.18 4.68 -9.87
C ARG A 50 -5.40 3.82 -8.62
N LEU A 51 -5.76 4.40 -7.47
CA LEU A 51 -6.10 3.66 -6.26
C LEU A 51 -7.29 2.72 -6.53
N HIS A 52 -8.34 3.21 -7.17
CA HIS A 52 -9.48 2.41 -7.58
C HIS A 52 -9.06 1.24 -8.48
N ASP A 53 -8.25 1.47 -9.52
CA ASP A 53 -7.83 0.44 -10.48
C ASP A 53 -6.99 -0.67 -9.82
N HIS A 54 -6.21 -0.34 -8.80
CA HIS A 54 -5.50 -1.33 -7.99
C HIS A 54 -6.41 -2.07 -7.01
N ALA A 55 -7.37 -1.36 -6.40
CA ALA A 55 -8.20 -1.90 -5.34
C ALA A 55 -9.38 -2.73 -5.88
N ALA A 56 -10.00 -2.34 -7.00
CA ALA A 56 -11.23 -2.96 -7.50
C ALA A 56 -11.17 -4.49 -7.67
N PRO A 57 -10.10 -5.09 -8.26
CA PRO A 57 -10.02 -6.55 -8.35
C PRO A 57 -9.86 -7.23 -6.97
N VAL A 58 -9.16 -6.57 -6.03
CA VAL A 58 -9.00 -7.08 -4.66
C VAL A 58 -10.32 -6.98 -3.88
N MET A 59 -11.06 -5.89 -4.06
CA MET A 59 -12.39 -5.71 -3.45
C MET A 59 -13.39 -6.77 -3.96
N SER A 60 -13.35 -7.12 -5.26
CA SER A 60 -14.19 -8.18 -5.81
C SER A 60 -13.84 -9.54 -5.19
N LEU A 61 -12.54 -9.85 -5.06
CA LEU A 61 -12.09 -11.06 -4.39
C LEU A 61 -12.52 -11.09 -2.91
N LEU A 62 -12.36 -9.97 -2.19
CA LEU A 62 -12.75 -9.86 -0.78
C LEU A 62 -14.26 -10.04 -0.61
N ARG A 63 -15.08 -9.39 -1.46
CA ARG A 63 -16.54 -9.58 -1.47
C ARG A 63 -16.92 -11.06 -1.63
N ASP A 64 -16.28 -11.78 -2.55
CA ASP A 64 -16.58 -13.20 -2.78
C ASP A 64 -16.23 -14.07 -1.54
N GLN A 65 -15.23 -13.68 -0.74
CA GLN A 65 -14.88 -14.36 0.52
C GLN A 65 -15.89 -14.10 1.65
N ILE A 66 -16.54 -12.92 1.64
CA ILE A 66 -17.53 -12.53 2.65
C ILE A 66 -18.97 -12.62 2.15
N ALA A 67 -19.19 -13.26 1.00
CA ALA A 67 -20.52 -13.40 0.41
C ALA A 67 -21.54 -14.00 1.40
N ARG A 68 -22.75 -13.46 1.43
CA ARG A 68 -23.86 -13.83 2.34
C ARG A 68 -23.65 -13.44 3.80
N SER A 69 -22.74 -12.51 4.10
CA SER A 69 -22.51 -12.00 5.47
C SER A 69 -23.24 -10.70 5.76
N GLU A 70 -24.21 -10.31 4.92
CA GLU A 70 -24.91 -9.01 5.03
C GLU A 70 -23.92 -7.85 5.21
N SER A 71 -22.93 -7.78 4.34
CA SER A 71 -21.85 -6.81 4.41
C SER A 71 -21.50 -6.20 3.06
N MET A 72 -20.69 -5.15 3.11
CA MET A 72 -20.17 -4.46 1.94
C MET A 72 -18.70 -4.14 2.10
N VAL A 73 -18.00 -4.06 0.98
CA VAL A 73 -16.60 -3.60 0.90
C VAL A 73 -16.58 -2.17 0.39
N LEU A 74 -15.84 -1.32 1.06
CA LEU A 74 -15.73 0.10 0.78
C LEU A 74 -14.27 0.47 0.52
N LEU A 75 -14.07 1.42 -0.38
CA LEU A 75 -12.80 2.08 -0.61
C LEU A 75 -12.99 3.58 -0.41
N THR A 76 -12.12 4.18 0.39
CA THR A 76 -12.10 5.64 0.57
C THR A 76 -10.83 6.25 0.01
N ASP A 77 -10.83 7.56 -0.16
CA ASP A 77 -9.63 8.36 -0.33
C ASP A 77 -8.93 8.64 1.03
N ALA A 78 -7.83 9.39 0.98
CA ALA A 78 -7.02 9.74 2.16
C ALA A 78 -7.73 10.70 3.15
N VAL A 79 -8.86 11.29 2.79
CA VAL A 79 -9.67 12.15 3.67
C VAL A 79 -10.96 11.48 4.15
N GLY A 80 -11.16 10.19 3.82
CA GLY A 80 -12.29 9.39 4.27
C GLY A 80 -13.53 9.49 3.40
N THR A 81 -13.44 10.05 2.18
CA THR A 81 -14.53 10.05 1.22
C THR A 81 -14.65 8.71 0.53
N ILE A 82 -15.80 8.05 0.60
CA ILE A 82 -16.04 6.79 -0.09
C ILE A 82 -16.01 7.04 -1.61
N ILE A 83 -15.08 6.39 -2.31
CA ILE A 83 -14.91 6.49 -3.77
C ILE A 83 -15.44 5.27 -4.52
N HIS A 84 -15.53 4.12 -3.84
CA HIS A 84 -16.07 2.90 -4.43
C HIS A 84 -16.69 2.00 -3.36
N SER A 85 -17.74 1.24 -3.75
CA SER A 85 -18.41 0.29 -2.87
C SER A 85 -18.93 -0.91 -3.66
N VAL A 86 -18.83 -2.10 -3.08
CA VAL A 86 -19.42 -3.34 -3.57
C VAL A 86 -19.99 -4.11 -2.38
N GLY A 87 -21.17 -4.74 -2.53
CA GLY A 87 -21.79 -5.45 -1.42
C GLY A 87 -23.10 -6.11 -1.80
N ASP A 88 -23.77 -6.73 -0.81
CA ASP A 88 -25.05 -7.37 -0.98
C ASP A 88 -26.18 -6.33 -1.07
N ASP A 89 -27.08 -6.46 -2.04
CA ASP A 89 -28.16 -5.50 -2.32
C ASP A 89 -29.05 -5.24 -1.09
N ASP A 90 -29.35 -6.27 -0.30
CA ASP A 90 -30.16 -6.16 0.91
C ASP A 90 -29.49 -5.30 2.00
N PHE A 91 -28.16 -5.38 2.13
CA PHE A 91 -27.42 -4.54 3.06
C PHE A 91 -27.25 -3.12 2.54
N LEU A 92 -27.06 -2.91 1.24
CA LEU A 92 -26.91 -1.58 0.62
C LEU A 92 -28.09 -0.66 0.94
N GLY A 93 -29.31 -1.19 1.00
CA GLY A 93 -30.50 -0.44 1.38
C GLY A 93 -30.47 0.08 2.84
N ARG A 94 -29.92 -0.69 3.77
CA ARG A 94 -29.74 -0.28 5.18
C ARG A 94 -28.53 0.65 5.35
N ALA A 95 -27.43 0.35 4.71
CA ALA A 95 -26.21 1.13 4.71
C ALA A 95 -26.41 2.57 4.18
N SER A 96 -27.28 2.72 3.17
CA SER A 96 -27.60 4.04 2.59
C SER A 96 -28.28 4.98 3.61
N LYS A 97 -28.98 4.45 4.63
CA LYS A 97 -29.64 5.24 5.69
C LYS A 97 -28.64 5.94 6.61
N VAL A 98 -27.40 5.46 6.68
CA VAL A 98 -26.30 6.10 7.43
C VAL A 98 -25.26 6.70 6.50
N ALA A 99 -25.60 6.88 5.22
CA ALA A 99 -24.70 7.38 4.18
C ALA A 99 -23.43 6.54 3.98
N LEU A 100 -23.52 5.21 4.09
CA LEU A 100 -22.44 4.29 3.74
C LEU A 100 -22.48 4.05 2.22
N ARG A 101 -22.16 5.09 1.45
CA ARG A 101 -22.28 5.12 -0.03
C ARG A 101 -21.24 6.04 -0.64
N THR A 102 -20.97 5.87 -1.92
CA THR A 102 -20.03 6.71 -2.68
C THR A 102 -20.38 8.19 -2.56
N GLY A 103 -19.35 9.01 -2.31
CA GLY A 103 -19.44 10.46 -2.09
C GLY A 103 -19.68 10.88 -0.63
N ALA A 104 -19.95 9.95 0.28
CA ALA A 104 -20.07 10.27 1.70
C ALA A 104 -18.69 10.26 2.37
N ASN A 105 -18.48 11.22 3.30
CA ASN A 105 -17.25 11.28 4.09
C ASN A 105 -17.44 10.58 5.44
N TRP A 106 -16.49 9.70 5.77
CA TRP A 106 -16.48 8.89 6.99
C TRP A 106 -15.27 9.18 7.89
N SER A 107 -14.73 10.41 7.84
CA SER A 107 -13.76 10.87 8.83
C SER A 107 -14.38 10.93 10.24
N GLU A 108 -13.54 10.92 11.28
CA GLU A 108 -14.01 11.06 12.69
C GLU A 108 -14.80 12.35 12.91
N GLY A 109 -14.39 13.45 12.27
CA GLY A 109 -15.12 14.73 12.37
C GLY A 109 -16.52 14.70 11.74
N ALA A 110 -16.74 13.85 10.74
CA ALA A 110 -18.02 13.75 10.03
C ALA A 110 -18.98 12.72 10.64
N LYS A 111 -18.44 11.59 11.12
CA LYS A 111 -19.24 10.42 11.55
C LYS A 111 -18.91 9.93 12.95
N GLY A 112 -18.11 10.67 13.73
CA GLY A 112 -17.62 10.17 15.01
C GLY A 112 -16.69 8.96 14.86
N THR A 113 -16.38 8.31 15.96
CA THR A 113 -15.59 7.06 15.96
C THR A 113 -16.25 6.02 15.06
N ASN A 114 -15.50 5.58 14.06
CA ASN A 114 -15.84 4.54 13.10
C ASN A 114 -14.54 3.93 12.55
N ALA A 115 -14.59 2.74 11.96
CA ALA A 115 -13.38 2.04 11.56
C ALA A 115 -12.57 2.80 10.50
N ILE A 116 -13.23 3.44 9.52
CA ILE A 116 -12.57 4.21 8.45
C ILE A 116 -11.82 5.42 9.05
N GLY A 117 -12.54 6.30 9.76
CA GLY A 117 -11.98 7.52 10.33
C GLY A 117 -10.86 7.23 11.34
N THR A 118 -11.06 6.22 12.20
CA THR A 118 -10.07 5.84 13.20
C THR A 118 -8.83 5.19 12.57
N ALA A 119 -9.00 4.37 11.51
CA ALA A 119 -7.88 3.81 10.75
C ALA A 119 -7.06 4.89 10.03
N LEU A 120 -7.70 5.94 9.51
CA LEU A 120 -7.01 7.09 8.91
C LEU A 120 -6.14 7.85 9.92
N VAL A 121 -6.67 8.09 11.12
CA VAL A 121 -5.96 8.86 12.15
C VAL A 121 -4.83 8.06 12.79
N ASN A 122 -5.07 6.78 13.08
CA ASN A 122 -4.09 5.93 13.77
C ASN A 122 -3.12 5.23 12.83
N GLU A 123 -3.37 5.23 11.51
CA GLU A 123 -2.59 4.56 10.45
C GLU A 123 -2.44 3.03 10.65
N ILE A 124 -3.36 2.42 11.42
CA ILE A 124 -3.38 1.00 11.72
C ILE A 124 -4.72 0.35 11.38
N PRO A 125 -4.75 -0.97 11.09
CA PRO A 125 -5.99 -1.70 10.94
C PRO A 125 -6.85 -1.59 12.20
N THR A 126 -8.12 -1.24 12.02
CA THR A 126 -9.04 -0.89 13.12
C THR A 126 -10.36 -1.64 12.96
N LEU A 127 -10.84 -2.21 14.05
CA LEU A 127 -12.20 -2.72 14.21
C LEU A 127 -13.00 -1.70 15.02
N VAL A 128 -14.25 -1.46 14.65
CA VAL A 128 -15.23 -0.73 15.47
C VAL A 128 -16.54 -1.53 15.43
N HIS A 129 -16.99 -1.98 16.58
CA HIS A 129 -18.13 -2.89 16.70
C HIS A 129 -19.24 -2.29 17.56
N ALA A 130 -20.47 -2.31 17.05
CA ALA A 130 -21.68 -1.93 17.77
C ALA A 130 -21.54 -0.60 18.55
N ASP A 131 -21.62 -0.62 19.88
CA ASP A 131 -21.59 0.52 20.79
C ASP A 131 -20.22 1.23 20.87
N GLU A 132 -19.18 0.68 20.29
CA GLU A 132 -17.91 1.37 20.08
C GLU A 132 -18.03 2.53 19.08
N HIS A 133 -19.04 2.50 18.18
CA HIS A 133 -19.36 3.65 17.33
C HIS A 133 -19.82 4.84 18.17
N PHE A 134 -19.21 5.99 17.91
CA PHE A 134 -19.54 7.20 18.68
C PHE A 134 -20.98 7.67 18.50
N LEU A 135 -21.47 7.66 17.25
CA LEU A 135 -22.86 8.02 16.93
C LEU A 135 -23.80 6.85 17.17
N HIS A 136 -24.88 7.06 17.92
CA HIS A 136 -25.91 6.05 18.15
C HIS A 136 -26.51 5.50 16.83
N ALA A 137 -26.63 6.35 15.80
CA ALA A 137 -27.14 5.95 14.51
C ALA A 137 -26.30 4.86 13.82
N ASN A 138 -25.00 4.73 14.17
CA ASN A 138 -24.07 3.79 13.58
C ASN A 138 -23.90 2.49 14.40
N GLN A 139 -24.50 2.37 15.58
CA GLN A 139 -24.30 1.24 16.50
C GLN A 139 -24.86 -0.10 15.99
N PHE A 140 -25.61 -0.12 14.91
CA PHE A 140 -26.02 -1.36 14.25
C PHE A 140 -24.95 -1.95 13.33
N LEU A 141 -23.79 -1.27 13.20
CA LEU A 141 -22.69 -1.68 12.33
C LEU A 141 -21.61 -2.45 13.09
N THR A 142 -20.91 -3.29 12.37
CA THR A 142 -19.57 -3.78 12.67
C THR A 142 -18.69 -3.46 11.47
N CYS A 143 -17.59 -2.76 11.68
CA CYS A 143 -16.72 -2.25 10.63
C CYS A 143 -15.28 -2.67 10.87
N SER A 144 -14.62 -3.18 9.84
CA SER A 144 -13.21 -3.59 9.87
C SER A 144 -12.48 -2.83 8.76
N ALA A 145 -11.57 -1.95 9.12
CA ALA A 145 -10.86 -1.09 8.18
C ALA A 145 -9.34 -1.29 8.24
N ALA A 146 -8.68 -1.15 7.11
CA ALA A 146 -7.22 -1.11 7.03
C ALA A 146 -6.77 0.03 6.10
N PRO A 147 -5.82 0.87 6.54
CA PRO A 147 -5.25 1.91 5.70
C PRO A 147 -4.41 1.28 4.59
N ILE A 148 -4.44 1.91 3.42
CA ILE A 148 -3.63 1.56 2.25
C ILE A 148 -2.55 2.62 2.13
N LEU A 149 -1.28 2.20 2.15
CA LEU A 149 -0.13 3.10 2.04
C LEU A 149 0.51 3.00 0.66
N ASP A 150 1.05 4.12 0.19
CA ASP A 150 1.99 4.11 -0.92
C ASP A 150 3.36 3.56 -0.47
N PRO A 151 4.27 3.21 -1.40
CA PRO A 151 5.61 2.71 -1.04
C PRO A 151 6.50 3.70 -0.29
N ARG A 152 6.07 4.95 -0.15
CA ARG A 152 6.76 5.99 0.62
C ARG A 152 6.21 6.16 2.03
N GLY A 153 5.10 5.45 2.34
CA GLY A 153 4.44 5.46 3.62
C GLY A 153 3.34 6.52 3.77
N ASN A 154 2.89 7.15 2.66
CA ASN A 154 1.75 8.07 2.71
C ASN A 154 0.44 7.29 2.59
N ILE A 155 -0.60 7.72 3.32
CA ILE A 155 -1.94 7.14 3.20
C ILE A 155 -2.54 7.51 1.85
N LEU A 156 -2.97 6.49 1.10
CA LEU A 156 -3.74 6.63 -0.14
C LEU A 156 -5.25 6.61 0.11
N GLY A 157 -5.68 5.87 1.11
CA GLY A 157 -7.07 5.68 1.48
C GLY A 157 -7.23 4.52 2.46
N VAL A 158 -8.47 4.04 2.60
CA VAL A 158 -8.82 2.94 3.50
C VAL A 158 -9.67 1.91 2.76
N LEU A 159 -9.34 0.64 2.95
CA LEU A 159 -10.21 -0.48 2.61
C LEU A 159 -11.01 -0.86 3.86
N ASP A 160 -12.32 -0.97 3.74
CA ASP A 160 -13.23 -1.30 4.84
C ASP A 160 -14.21 -2.40 4.45
N VAL A 161 -14.58 -3.22 5.42
CA VAL A 161 -15.73 -4.13 5.38
C VAL A 161 -16.67 -3.74 6.49
N SER A 162 -17.85 -3.25 6.11
CA SER A 162 -18.93 -2.89 7.01
C SER A 162 -20.12 -3.84 6.87
N GLY A 163 -20.68 -4.28 7.98
CA GLY A 163 -21.81 -5.19 8.04
C GLY A 163 -22.70 -4.94 9.25
N ASP A 164 -23.78 -5.74 9.36
CA ASP A 164 -24.62 -5.74 10.56
C ASP A 164 -23.83 -6.33 11.74
N PHE A 165 -23.91 -5.69 12.94
CA PHE A 165 -23.15 -6.14 14.11
C PHE A 165 -23.48 -7.58 14.55
N ARG A 166 -24.69 -8.09 14.20
CA ARG A 166 -25.10 -9.46 14.47
C ARG A 166 -24.39 -10.49 13.60
N SER A 167 -23.85 -10.03 12.45
CA SER A 167 -23.08 -10.84 11.51
C SER A 167 -21.56 -10.67 11.72
N TYR A 168 -21.13 -10.29 12.93
CA TYR A 168 -19.72 -10.10 13.23
C TYR A 168 -18.90 -11.39 13.11
N HIS A 169 -17.80 -11.30 12.39
CA HIS A 169 -16.80 -12.34 12.25
C HIS A 169 -15.41 -11.81 12.63
N LYS A 170 -14.84 -12.34 13.70
CA LYS A 170 -13.52 -11.90 14.22
C LYS A 170 -12.34 -12.01 13.22
N HIS A 171 -12.51 -12.75 12.15
CA HIS A 171 -11.49 -12.89 11.09
C HIS A 171 -11.59 -11.83 9.99
N THR A 172 -12.66 -11.04 9.94
CA THR A 172 -12.88 -10.02 8.90
C THR A 172 -11.74 -9.00 8.86
N LEU A 173 -11.30 -8.50 10.01
CA LEU A 173 -10.18 -7.55 10.07
C LEU A 173 -8.89 -8.13 9.48
N ALA A 174 -8.63 -9.42 9.69
CA ALA A 174 -7.46 -10.08 9.11
C ALA A 174 -7.56 -10.16 7.58
N LEU A 175 -8.75 -10.47 7.03
CA LEU A 175 -8.99 -10.48 5.58
C LEU A 175 -8.81 -9.08 4.98
N VAL A 176 -9.36 -8.05 5.60
CA VAL A 176 -9.22 -6.65 5.15
C VAL A 176 -7.75 -6.22 5.17
N ARG A 177 -7.02 -6.52 6.24
CA ARG A 177 -5.58 -6.26 6.37
C ARG A 177 -4.77 -6.94 5.27
N MET A 178 -5.04 -8.21 4.97
CA MET A 178 -4.38 -8.94 3.89
C MET A 178 -4.70 -8.34 2.53
N SER A 179 -5.95 -7.95 2.31
CA SER A 179 -6.40 -7.30 1.07
C SER A 179 -5.74 -5.94 0.86
N ALA A 180 -5.61 -5.12 1.90
CA ALA A 180 -4.87 -3.86 1.83
C ALA A 180 -3.40 -4.09 1.43
N ARG A 181 -2.72 -5.08 2.02
CA ARG A 181 -1.34 -5.46 1.63
C ARG A 181 -1.23 -5.92 0.17
N MET A 182 -2.24 -6.61 -0.37
CA MET A 182 -2.25 -6.97 -1.80
C MET A 182 -2.25 -5.74 -2.69
N ILE A 183 -3.06 -4.72 -2.33
CA ILE A 183 -3.12 -3.44 -3.06
C ILE A 183 -1.75 -2.72 -2.95
N GLU A 184 -1.18 -2.61 -1.75
CA GLU A 184 0.12 -1.97 -1.50
C GLU A 184 1.26 -2.63 -2.28
N ASN A 185 1.34 -3.98 -2.26
CA ASN A 185 2.38 -4.72 -2.97
C ASN A 185 2.26 -4.57 -4.49
N ARG A 186 1.03 -4.56 -5.02
CA ARG A 186 0.80 -4.31 -6.44
C ARG A 186 1.23 -2.89 -6.83
N TRP A 187 0.87 -1.90 -6.03
CA TRP A 187 1.28 -0.51 -6.23
C TRP A 187 2.80 -0.36 -6.25
N LEU A 188 3.49 -0.93 -5.24
CA LEU A 188 4.95 -0.91 -5.17
C LEU A 188 5.59 -1.55 -6.41
N THR A 189 5.07 -2.70 -6.84
CA THR A 189 5.60 -3.42 -8.01
C THR A 189 5.47 -2.61 -9.30
N GLU A 190 4.41 -1.83 -9.44
CA GLU A 190 4.19 -0.96 -10.59
C GLU A 190 5.07 0.29 -10.53
N ASP A 191 5.11 1.00 -9.39
CA ASP A 191 5.92 2.20 -9.22
C ASP A 191 7.41 1.95 -9.40
N PHE A 192 7.89 0.80 -8.94
CA PHE A 192 9.29 0.43 -8.92
C PHE A 192 9.61 -0.78 -9.79
N GLY A 193 8.87 -0.97 -10.89
CA GLY A 193 9.16 -2.02 -11.87
C GLY A 193 10.52 -1.87 -12.55
N HIS A 194 11.05 -0.65 -12.59
CA HIS A 194 12.37 -0.29 -13.12
C HIS A 194 13.50 -0.35 -12.07
N ALA A 195 13.18 -0.41 -10.79
CA ALA A 195 14.15 -0.45 -9.71
C ALA A 195 14.54 -1.89 -9.36
N MET A 196 15.69 -2.05 -8.69
CA MET A 196 16.00 -3.31 -8.03
C MET A 196 15.03 -3.49 -6.85
N ARG A 197 14.49 -4.69 -6.69
CA ARG A 197 13.65 -5.04 -5.54
C ARG A 197 14.32 -6.12 -4.72
N LEU A 198 14.47 -5.86 -3.42
CA LEU A 198 14.94 -6.85 -2.46
C LEU A 198 13.73 -7.42 -1.72
N HIS A 199 13.47 -8.71 -1.93
CA HIS A 199 12.44 -9.48 -1.23
C HIS A 199 13.09 -10.20 -0.07
N PHE A 200 12.60 -10.06 1.14
CA PHE A 200 13.24 -10.64 2.33
C PHE A 200 12.24 -11.01 3.43
N HIS A 201 12.63 -11.99 4.22
CA HIS A 201 11.90 -12.39 5.43
C HIS A 201 12.87 -13.12 6.39
N SER A 202 12.58 -13.14 7.71
CA SER A 202 13.35 -13.92 8.70
C SER A 202 13.27 -15.44 8.47
N ARG A 203 12.23 -15.89 7.79
CA ARG A 203 12.04 -17.30 7.35
C ARG A 203 11.96 -17.34 5.84
N PRO A 204 12.89 -18.03 5.13
CA PRO A 204 12.96 -18.05 3.68
C PRO A 204 11.66 -18.50 2.98
N GLU A 205 10.91 -19.40 3.60
CA GLU A 205 9.65 -19.94 3.07
C GLU A 205 8.52 -18.93 2.93
N PHE A 206 8.63 -17.76 3.58
CA PHE A 206 7.65 -16.68 3.44
C PHE A 206 8.01 -15.65 2.35
N ILE A 207 9.17 -15.80 1.70
CA ILE A 207 9.51 -14.96 0.56
C ILE A 207 8.64 -15.36 -0.64
N GLY A 208 8.05 -14.37 -1.32
CA GLY A 208 7.05 -14.57 -2.36
C GLY A 208 5.61 -14.66 -1.85
N THR A 209 5.39 -14.45 -0.56
CA THR A 209 4.05 -14.38 0.05
C THR A 209 3.72 -12.95 0.47
N LEU A 210 2.47 -12.71 0.91
CA LEU A 210 2.05 -11.39 1.46
C LEU A 210 2.76 -11.00 2.77
N MET A 211 3.53 -11.91 3.35
CA MET A 211 4.26 -11.68 4.60
C MET A 211 5.69 -11.17 4.38
N GLU A 212 6.18 -11.21 3.13
CA GLU A 212 7.53 -10.74 2.82
C GLU A 212 7.70 -9.23 2.97
N GLY A 213 8.91 -8.80 3.32
CA GLY A 213 9.35 -7.42 3.15
C GLY A 213 9.86 -7.19 1.73
N ILE A 214 9.46 -6.08 1.11
CA ILE A 214 9.95 -5.67 -0.21
C ILE A 214 10.53 -4.27 -0.07
N LEU A 215 11.79 -4.09 -0.47
CA LEU A 215 12.45 -2.81 -0.64
C LEU A 215 12.67 -2.51 -2.11
N ALA A 216 12.34 -1.30 -2.53
CA ALA A 216 12.74 -0.77 -3.84
C ALA A 216 14.03 0.05 -3.68
N VAL A 217 15.01 -0.21 -4.53
CA VAL A 217 16.36 0.31 -4.43
C VAL A 217 16.75 0.98 -5.74
N ALA A 218 17.22 2.22 -5.66
CA ALA A 218 17.72 2.97 -6.80
C ALA A 218 19.12 2.50 -7.24
N GLU A 219 19.60 2.98 -8.38
CA GLU A 219 20.89 2.62 -8.98
C GLU A 219 22.11 3.01 -8.10
N ASP A 220 21.93 3.95 -7.18
CA ASP A 220 22.94 4.38 -6.21
C ASP A 220 22.87 3.64 -4.88
N GLY A 221 22.02 2.60 -4.76
CA GLY A 221 21.87 1.80 -3.56
C GLY A 221 20.94 2.39 -2.51
N ARG A 222 20.36 3.58 -2.73
CA ARG A 222 19.39 4.18 -1.79
C ARG A 222 18.06 3.47 -1.82
N ILE A 223 17.43 3.33 -0.66
CA ILE A 223 16.09 2.80 -0.53
C ILE A 223 15.08 3.89 -0.91
N VAL A 224 14.28 3.66 -1.95
CA VAL A 224 13.33 4.62 -2.50
C VAL A 224 11.87 4.25 -2.23
N GLY A 225 11.62 3.02 -1.79
CA GLY A 225 10.28 2.54 -1.45
C GLY A 225 10.33 1.24 -0.65
N ALA A 226 9.26 0.99 0.08
CA ALA A 226 9.10 -0.22 0.88
C ALA A 226 7.62 -0.61 0.98
N ASN A 227 7.33 -1.90 1.12
CA ASN A 227 6.01 -2.35 1.52
C ASN A 227 5.87 -2.36 3.05
N ARG A 228 4.66 -2.54 3.54
CA ARG A 228 4.37 -2.63 4.98
C ARG A 228 5.13 -3.76 5.67
N GLY A 229 5.30 -4.91 4.99
CA GLY A 229 6.08 -6.03 5.51
C GLY A 229 7.52 -5.64 5.82
N ALA A 230 8.17 -4.87 4.95
CA ALA A 230 9.52 -4.37 5.18
C ALA A 230 9.58 -3.42 6.40
N LEU A 231 8.63 -2.50 6.54
CA LEU A 231 8.56 -1.60 7.69
C LEU A 231 8.40 -2.35 9.00
N GLU A 232 7.51 -3.35 9.04
CA GLU A 232 7.27 -4.19 10.22
C GLU A 232 8.50 -5.04 10.58
N HIS A 233 9.12 -5.69 9.58
CA HIS A 233 10.30 -6.54 9.81
C HIS A 233 11.51 -5.75 10.30
N LEU A 234 11.71 -4.56 9.76
CA LEU A 234 12.83 -3.70 10.15
C LEU A 234 12.53 -2.87 11.41
N GLY A 235 11.25 -2.69 11.76
CA GLY A 235 10.82 -1.84 12.87
C GLY A 235 11.14 -0.36 12.62
N MET A 236 10.99 0.08 11.36
CA MET A 236 11.32 1.44 10.92
C MET A 236 10.13 2.09 10.23
N SER A 237 10.03 3.43 10.34
CA SER A 237 9.10 4.19 9.51
C SER A 237 9.61 4.30 8.07
N GLY A 238 8.70 4.54 7.11
CA GLY A 238 9.08 4.76 5.72
C GLY A 238 10.03 5.95 5.54
N ALA A 239 9.88 7.00 6.35
CA ALA A 239 10.77 8.16 6.33
C ALA A 239 12.19 7.80 6.79
N THR A 240 12.31 7.08 7.91
CA THR A 240 13.60 6.60 8.43
C THR A 240 14.29 5.67 7.42
N LEU A 241 13.53 4.75 6.85
CA LEU A 241 14.08 3.75 5.92
C LEU A 241 14.68 4.39 4.66
N ARG A 242 14.06 5.45 4.13
CA ARG A 242 14.59 6.19 2.96
C ARG A 242 15.87 6.99 3.23
N MET A 243 16.31 7.12 4.48
CA MET A 243 17.61 7.70 4.85
C MET A 243 18.75 6.67 4.73
N HIS A 244 18.42 5.41 4.47
CA HIS A 244 19.39 4.32 4.37
C HIS A 244 19.68 3.91 2.92
N THR A 245 20.89 3.37 2.73
CA THR A 245 21.28 2.56 1.57
C THR A 245 21.23 1.08 1.96
N LEU A 246 21.32 0.18 1.00
CA LEU A 246 21.46 -1.26 1.29
C LEU A 246 22.69 -1.53 2.18
N GLU A 247 23.78 -0.84 1.90
CA GLU A 247 25.04 -1.01 2.65
C GLU A 247 24.88 -0.56 4.11
N THR A 248 24.27 0.61 4.36
CA THR A 248 24.04 1.09 5.75
C THR A 248 23.03 0.24 6.51
N LEU A 249 22.08 -0.43 5.79
CA LEU A 249 21.05 -1.23 6.42
C LEU A 249 21.49 -2.67 6.69
N PHE A 250 22.19 -3.30 5.73
CA PHE A 250 22.55 -4.73 5.77
C PHE A 250 24.05 -5.00 5.74
N GLY A 251 24.90 -4.00 5.58
CA GLY A 251 26.35 -4.17 5.47
C GLY A 251 26.82 -4.81 4.17
N ALA A 252 25.91 -5.00 3.19
CA ALA A 252 26.20 -5.64 1.91
C ALA A 252 26.23 -4.59 0.78
N THR A 253 27.15 -4.72 -0.14
CA THR A 253 27.33 -3.80 -1.26
C THR A 253 26.27 -3.97 -2.34
N LEU A 254 25.97 -2.91 -3.07
CA LEU A 254 25.04 -2.97 -4.20
C LEU A 254 25.48 -4.00 -5.26
N ALA A 255 26.80 -4.17 -5.46
CA ALA A 255 27.35 -5.14 -6.40
C ALA A 255 26.97 -6.59 -6.02
N GLU A 256 27.04 -6.95 -4.73
CA GLU A 256 26.64 -8.27 -4.24
C GLU A 256 25.17 -8.57 -4.51
N PHE A 257 24.28 -7.61 -4.34
CA PHE A 257 22.86 -7.76 -4.68
C PHE A 257 22.63 -7.85 -6.20
N ALA A 258 23.38 -7.08 -6.99
CA ALA A 258 23.31 -7.11 -8.43
C ALA A 258 23.77 -8.46 -8.99
N ASP A 259 24.88 -8.98 -8.52
CA ASP A 259 25.42 -10.29 -8.91
C ASP A 259 24.48 -11.44 -8.51
N HIS A 260 23.92 -11.35 -7.30
CA HIS A 260 22.92 -12.31 -6.84
C HIS A 260 21.70 -12.34 -7.78
N SER A 261 21.22 -11.19 -8.25
CA SER A 261 20.04 -11.14 -9.13
C SER A 261 20.31 -11.67 -10.55
N ARG A 262 21.59 -11.78 -10.96
CA ARG A 262 22.01 -12.36 -12.25
C ARG A 262 22.20 -13.88 -12.18
N ALA A 263 22.29 -14.45 -10.98
CA ALA A 263 22.51 -15.88 -10.80
C ALA A 263 21.31 -16.69 -11.31
N ARG A 264 21.57 -17.74 -12.12
CA ARG A 264 20.52 -18.61 -12.66
C ARG A 264 19.81 -19.42 -11.58
N VAL A 265 20.53 -19.79 -10.52
CA VAL A 265 20.00 -20.46 -9.33
C VAL A 265 20.54 -19.70 -8.15
N ALA A 266 19.70 -18.85 -7.58
CA ALA A 266 20.08 -18.04 -6.43
C ALA A 266 19.68 -18.79 -5.15
N SER A 267 20.65 -19.05 -4.27
CA SER A 267 20.38 -19.31 -2.85
C SER A 267 20.04 -17.98 -2.16
N PRO A 268 19.22 -17.97 -1.10
CA PRO A 268 18.92 -16.74 -0.39
C PRO A 268 20.21 -16.04 0.10
N LEU A 269 20.29 -14.73 -0.06
CA LEU A 269 21.31 -13.91 0.59
C LEU A 269 21.06 -13.89 2.10
N ALA A 270 22.10 -14.10 2.90
CA ALA A 270 22.04 -13.88 4.33
C ALA A 270 22.19 -12.36 4.60
N LEU A 271 21.18 -11.75 5.17
CA LEU A 271 21.13 -10.32 5.47
C LEU A 271 21.15 -10.14 6.99
N CYS A 272 21.99 -9.22 7.48
CA CYS A 272 22.06 -8.89 8.89
C CYS A 272 22.00 -7.37 9.05
N THR A 273 21.05 -6.89 9.85
CA THR A 273 20.95 -5.47 10.17
C THR A 273 21.94 -5.10 11.30
N ALA A 274 22.28 -3.83 11.42
CA ALA A 274 23.20 -3.33 12.46
C ALA A 274 22.76 -3.69 13.89
N ASN A 275 21.44 -3.89 14.13
CA ASN A 275 20.90 -4.33 15.42
C ASN A 275 20.84 -5.87 15.56
N GLY A 276 21.48 -6.62 14.67
CA GLY A 276 21.62 -8.08 14.75
C GLY A 276 20.42 -8.89 14.26
N ARG A 277 19.38 -8.28 13.66
CA ARG A 277 18.29 -9.03 13.05
C ARG A 277 18.77 -9.72 11.78
N GLN A 278 18.42 -11.00 11.64
CA GLN A 278 18.78 -11.82 10.49
C GLN A 278 17.61 -12.07 9.57
N PHE A 279 17.86 -11.99 8.27
CA PHE A 279 16.89 -12.26 7.22
C PHE A 279 17.53 -13.07 6.10
N ALA A 280 16.69 -13.79 5.37
CA ALA A 280 17.03 -14.31 4.04
C ALA A 280 16.45 -13.36 2.99
N GLY A 281 17.15 -13.12 1.89
CA GLY A 281 16.69 -12.21 0.85
C GLY A 281 17.00 -12.67 -0.56
N PHE A 282 16.19 -12.17 -1.52
CA PHE A 282 16.41 -12.34 -2.95
C PHE A 282 16.34 -10.97 -3.63
N ALA A 283 17.39 -10.59 -4.33
CA ALA A 283 17.40 -9.41 -5.19
C ALA A 283 16.81 -9.75 -6.57
N ARG A 284 15.92 -8.86 -7.06
CA ARG A 284 15.31 -8.99 -8.39
C ARG A 284 15.45 -7.66 -9.13
N CYS A 285 16.01 -7.71 -10.33
CA CYS A 285 16.18 -6.54 -11.20
C CYS A 285 15.55 -6.79 -12.57
N ASN A 286 15.05 -5.70 -13.15
CA ASN A 286 14.78 -5.67 -14.59
C ASN A 286 16.02 -5.06 -15.29
N TRP A 287 16.95 -5.92 -15.73
CA TRP A 287 18.22 -5.50 -16.32
C TRP A 287 18.10 -4.75 -17.65
N LEU A 288 16.90 -4.66 -18.24
CA LEU A 288 16.66 -3.85 -19.43
C LEU A 288 16.59 -2.35 -19.11
N VAL A 289 16.22 -2.01 -17.86
CA VAL A 289 15.97 -0.63 -17.44
C VAL A 289 16.74 -0.22 -16.17
N TRP A 290 17.34 -1.17 -15.46
CA TRP A 290 18.11 -0.91 -14.26
C TRP A 290 19.57 -1.34 -14.42
N SER A 291 20.50 -0.44 -14.10
CA SER A 291 21.94 -0.70 -14.07
C SER A 291 22.51 0.02 -12.85
N PRO A 292 23.41 -0.60 -12.06
CA PRO A 292 24.04 0.09 -10.96
C PRO A 292 24.78 1.33 -11.48
N ALA A 293 24.74 2.42 -10.72
CA ALA A 293 25.55 3.59 -11.03
C ALA A 293 27.04 3.16 -11.05
N ALA A 294 27.75 3.56 -12.08
CA ALA A 294 29.16 3.26 -12.21
C ALA A 294 29.91 3.89 -11.04
N GLY A 295 30.65 3.07 -10.29
CA GLY A 295 31.57 3.59 -9.27
C GLY A 295 32.65 4.49 -9.90
N PRO A 296 33.36 5.32 -9.11
CA PRO A 296 34.38 6.21 -9.63
C PRO A 296 35.47 5.50 -10.43
N GLU A 297 35.71 4.20 -10.21
CA GLU A 297 36.67 3.40 -10.98
C GLU A 297 36.12 2.96 -12.34
N ASP A 298 34.83 2.72 -12.49
CA ASP A 298 34.18 2.37 -13.76
C ASP A 298 33.98 3.55 -14.71
N ALA A 299 33.92 4.78 -14.17
CA ALA A 299 33.84 5.99 -14.97
C ALA A 299 35.11 6.25 -15.80
N ALA A 300 36.26 5.72 -15.37
CA ALA A 300 37.55 5.85 -16.05
C ALA A 300 37.68 4.90 -17.26
N LEU A 301 36.86 3.88 -17.37
CA LEU A 301 36.88 2.85 -18.43
C LEU A 301 35.83 3.07 -19.54
N ARG A 302 34.97 4.08 -19.42
CA ARG A 302 34.05 4.43 -20.50
C ARG A 302 34.77 5.19 -21.59
N PRO A 303 34.80 4.73 -22.84
CA PRO A 303 35.31 5.54 -23.94
C PRO A 303 34.44 6.81 -24.07
N PRO A 304 35.06 7.96 -24.40
CA PRO A 304 34.35 9.23 -24.52
C PRO A 304 33.20 9.07 -25.53
N ALA A 305 31.99 9.38 -25.11
CA ALA A 305 30.83 9.45 -25.96
C ALA A 305 31.05 10.58 -27.00
N GLY A 306 31.21 10.22 -28.27
CA GLY A 306 31.20 11.16 -29.37
C GLY A 306 32.55 11.41 -30.06
N ALA A 307 33.02 10.41 -30.82
CA ALA A 307 33.77 10.75 -32.04
C ALA A 307 32.77 10.67 -33.21
N PRO A 308 32.59 11.72 -33.99
CA PRO A 308 31.79 11.63 -35.21
C PRO A 308 32.50 10.67 -36.17
N ALA A 309 31.75 9.73 -36.73
CA ALA A 309 32.22 8.88 -37.82
C ALA A 309 32.61 9.82 -38.96
N GLY A 310 33.92 9.95 -39.19
CA GLY A 310 34.50 10.67 -40.30
C GLY A 310 34.02 10.02 -41.57
N GLY A 311 33.41 10.86 -42.44
CA GLY A 311 33.10 10.49 -43.76
C GLY A 311 34.40 10.29 -44.54
N GLU A 312 34.52 9.20 -45.26
CA GLU A 312 35.34 9.10 -46.43
C GLU A 312 34.44 8.90 -47.62
N GLY A 313 34.48 9.91 -48.44
CA GLY A 313 33.82 9.96 -49.71
C GLY A 313 34.67 9.34 -50.79
N SER A 314 34.08 9.38 -51.96
CA SER A 314 34.67 9.33 -53.30
C SER A 314 34.78 7.94 -53.90
N ALA A 315 34.26 7.81 -54.98
CA ALA A 315 34.34 8.16 -56.30
C ALA A 315 33.89 7.01 -57.26
N SER A 316 32.99 7.37 -58.09
CA SER A 316 32.89 7.17 -59.54
C SER A 316 33.39 5.88 -60.15
N SER A 317 32.60 5.20 -60.94
CA SER A 317 32.50 5.46 -62.37
C SER A 317 31.71 4.36 -63.08
N HIS A 318 30.93 4.80 -64.07
CA HIS A 318 30.63 4.19 -65.37
C HIS A 318 30.16 2.73 -65.43
N GLY A 319 29.16 2.37 -66.11
CA GLY A 319 28.52 2.82 -67.27
C GLY A 319 27.64 1.73 -67.86
N VAL A 320 26.70 2.24 -68.69
CA VAL A 320 26.21 1.66 -69.95
C VAL A 320 25.24 0.46 -69.88
N ALA A 321 23.97 0.77 -70.07
CA ALA A 321 23.12 0.54 -71.26
C ALA A 321 22.61 -0.91 -71.49
N HIS A 322 21.32 -0.94 -71.44
CA HIS A 322 20.27 -1.43 -72.36
C HIS A 322 20.47 -2.74 -73.15
N PRO A 323 19.46 -3.43 -73.61
CA PRO A 323 18.06 -3.05 -73.77
C PRO A 323 17.09 -3.72 -72.80
#